data_e3e258f6a918e9f842714c7e52c9e952
#
_entry.id   e3e258f6a918e9f842714c7e52c9e952
#
_cell.length_a   1.000
_cell.length_b   1.000
_cell.length_c   1.000
_cell.angle_alpha   90.00
_cell.angle_beta   90.00
_cell.angle_gamma   90.00
#
_symmetry.space_group_name_H-M   'P 1'
#
loop_
_entity.id
_entity.type
_entity.pdbx_description
1 polymer ?
#
loop_
_entity_poly.entity_id
_entity_poly.type
_entity_poly.pdbx_seq_one_letter_code
_entity_poly.pdbx_strand_id
1 'polypeptide(L)'
;TCALPISTGALIEIFLLEPADPSDYQVMFTQTERCSWYCLVGNLKRWKEDTPVLRNTFQIGDKTITLEARRGPLHGTSHRIDFSWDGGVSWAELLEAAGEIPIPPYLNRESQESDKTTYQTVYSRIKGSVAAPTAGLHFTDKVLNGLRQKGIQIAEVTLHVGAGTFKPVKSETIKD
;
A
#
# COMPACT_ATOMS: atom_id res chain seq x y z
N THR A 1 -0.48 -2.84 -3.34
CA THR A 1 0.45 -3.30 -4.38
C THR A 1 0.05 -2.69 -5.71
N CYS A 2 1.01 -2.24 -6.49
CA CYS A 2 0.79 -1.74 -7.84
C CYS A 2 1.65 -2.55 -8.81
N ALA A 3 1.06 -3.05 -9.89
CA ALA A 3 1.78 -3.76 -10.94
C ALA A 3 1.92 -2.85 -12.17
N LEU A 4 3.15 -2.56 -12.57
CA LEU A 4 3.47 -1.69 -13.71
C LEU A 4 4.16 -2.48 -14.82
N PRO A 5 3.69 -2.37 -16.06
CA PRO A 5 4.32 -3.05 -17.19
C PRO A 5 5.64 -2.39 -17.60
N ILE A 6 6.59 -3.20 -18.05
CA ILE A 6 7.76 -2.74 -18.79
C ILE A 6 7.55 -2.94 -20.29
N SER A 7 8.39 -2.31 -21.11
CA SER A 7 8.31 -2.38 -22.59
C SER A 7 8.35 -3.80 -23.17
N THR A 8 8.87 -4.77 -22.42
CA THR A 8 8.89 -6.18 -22.80
C THR A 8 7.62 -6.97 -22.44
N GLY A 9 6.60 -6.28 -21.88
CA GLY A 9 5.35 -6.91 -21.41
C GLY A 9 5.42 -7.58 -20.04
N ALA A 10 6.58 -7.60 -19.38
CA ALA A 10 6.66 -8.14 -18.03
C ALA A 10 6.11 -7.14 -17.01
N LEU A 11 5.42 -7.65 -16.00
CA LEU A 11 4.92 -6.86 -14.88
C LEU A 11 5.98 -6.73 -13.79
N ILE A 12 6.17 -5.52 -13.31
CA ILE A 12 6.95 -5.19 -12.12
C ILE A 12 5.97 -4.89 -11.00
N GLU A 13 6.03 -5.66 -9.94
CA GLU A 13 5.22 -5.43 -8.76
C GLU A 13 5.93 -4.46 -7.83
N ILE A 14 5.24 -3.41 -7.43
CA ILE A 14 5.74 -2.42 -6.48
C ILE A 14 4.85 -2.46 -5.23
N PHE A 15 5.45 -2.88 -4.13
CA PHE A 15 4.78 -2.97 -2.84
C PHE A 15 5.25 -1.82 -1.95
N LEU A 16 4.37 -0.88 -1.68
CA LEU A 16 4.63 0.31 -0.86
C LEU A 16 4.82 -0.10 0.61
N LEU A 17 5.89 0.37 1.24
CA LEU A 17 6.21 0.10 2.64
C LEU A 17 5.95 1.31 3.52
N GLU A 18 6.72 2.36 3.26
CA GLU A 18 6.68 3.61 4.02
C GLU A 18 6.95 4.82 3.11
N PRO A 19 6.36 5.98 3.41
CA PRO A 19 6.62 7.18 2.65
C PRO A 19 8.06 7.65 2.84
N ALA A 20 8.71 8.07 1.74
CA ALA A 20 10.05 8.59 1.75
C ALA A 20 10.08 10.12 1.62
N ASP A 21 9.28 10.67 0.69
CA ASP A 21 9.17 12.11 0.49
C ASP A 21 7.83 12.48 -0.16
N PRO A 22 6.98 13.24 0.54
CA PRO A 22 7.06 13.62 1.95
C PRO A 22 6.94 12.41 2.90
N SER A 23 7.57 12.47 4.07
CA SER A 23 7.59 11.35 5.03
C SER A 23 6.32 11.24 5.88
N ASP A 24 5.54 12.31 5.98
CA ASP A 24 4.26 12.30 6.68
C ASP A 24 3.16 11.64 5.83
N TYR A 25 2.46 10.64 6.38
CA TYR A 25 1.42 9.91 5.66
C TYR A 25 0.25 10.79 5.20
N GLN A 26 -0.17 11.75 6.01
CA GLN A 26 -1.31 12.61 5.66
C GLN A 26 -0.93 13.52 4.50
N VAL A 27 0.25 14.13 4.57
CA VAL A 27 0.79 14.97 3.50
C VAL A 27 1.06 14.15 2.24
N MET A 28 1.57 12.92 2.40
CA MET A 28 1.85 12.00 1.29
C MET A 28 0.58 11.72 0.46
N PHE A 29 -0.52 11.36 1.11
CA PHE A 29 -1.76 10.99 0.40
C PHE A 29 -2.44 12.16 -0.31
N THR A 30 -2.11 13.41 0.05
CA THR A 30 -2.64 14.62 -0.61
C THR A 30 -1.76 15.14 -1.76
N GLN A 31 -0.61 14.54 -2.01
CA GLN A 31 0.23 14.91 -3.15
C GLN A 31 -0.52 14.71 -4.45
N THR A 32 -0.34 15.63 -5.42
CA THR A 32 -1.11 15.66 -6.69
C THR A 32 -0.26 15.53 -7.95
N GLU A 33 1.06 15.46 -7.82
CA GLU A 33 1.98 15.44 -8.97
C GLU A 33 3.10 14.42 -8.81
N ARG A 34 3.66 14.29 -7.61
CA ARG A 34 4.81 13.44 -7.34
C ARG A 34 4.92 13.06 -5.87
N CYS A 35 5.52 11.92 -5.63
CA CYS A 35 5.90 11.48 -4.28
C CYS A 35 6.97 10.39 -4.38
N SER A 36 7.58 10.04 -3.25
CA SER A 36 8.53 8.93 -3.18
C SER A 36 8.18 7.99 -2.04
N TRP A 37 8.37 6.70 -2.29
CA TRP A 37 8.13 5.65 -1.31
C TRP A 37 9.32 4.69 -1.22
N TYR A 38 9.56 4.14 -0.07
CA TYR A 38 10.35 2.93 0.06
C TYR A 38 9.47 1.72 -0.24
N CYS A 39 9.93 0.86 -1.17
CA CYS A 39 9.13 -0.22 -1.74
C CYS A 39 9.92 -1.53 -1.80
N LEU A 40 9.21 -2.65 -1.64
CA LEU A 40 9.70 -3.91 -2.18
C LEU A 40 9.31 -4.00 -3.65
N VAL A 41 10.21 -4.56 -4.46
CA VAL A 41 9.99 -4.67 -5.90
C VAL A 41 10.09 -6.13 -6.32
N GLY A 42 8.97 -6.67 -6.79
CA GLY A 42 8.90 -7.98 -7.44
C GLY A 42 9.44 -7.91 -8.86
N ASN A 43 10.01 -9.03 -9.33
CA ASN A 43 10.63 -9.11 -10.66
C ASN A 43 11.74 -8.08 -10.92
N LEU A 44 12.42 -7.61 -9.88
CA LEU A 44 13.43 -6.55 -9.93
C LEU A 44 14.51 -6.79 -11.00
N LYS A 45 14.89 -8.05 -11.26
CA LYS A 45 15.87 -8.43 -12.29
C LYS A 45 15.46 -8.00 -13.70
N ARG A 46 14.16 -7.80 -13.94
CA ARG A 46 13.61 -7.34 -15.21
C ARG A 46 13.55 -5.82 -15.32
N TRP A 47 13.56 -5.12 -14.19
CA TRP A 47 13.65 -3.66 -14.15
C TRP A 47 15.12 -3.25 -14.02
N LYS A 48 15.78 -3.17 -15.15
CA LYS A 48 17.21 -2.83 -15.21
C LYS A 48 17.43 -1.36 -14.88
N GLU A 49 18.64 -1.01 -14.45
CA GLU A 49 19.01 0.38 -14.10
C GLU A 49 18.98 1.32 -15.31
N ASP A 50 19.20 0.79 -16.50
CA ASP A 50 19.10 1.49 -17.78
C ASP A 50 17.68 1.61 -18.32
N THR A 51 16.71 0.93 -17.72
CA THR A 51 15.27 1.07 -18.05
C THR A 51 14.72 2.26 -17.27
N PRO A 52 14.55 3.43 -17.90
CA PRO A 52 14.46 4.67 -17.14
C PRO A 52 13.15 4.81 -16.35
N VAL A 53 12.03 4.37 -16.90
CA VAL A 53 10.71 4.68 -16.31
C VAL A 53 9.72 3.57 -16.62
N LEU A 54 8.99 3.12 -15.60
CA LEU A 54 7.76 2.35 -15.80
C LEU A 54 6.61 3.33 -16.00
N ARG A 55 5.70 3.01 -16.91
CA ARG A 55 4.52 3.82 -17.19
C ARG A 55 3.27 2.95 -17.22
N ASN A 56 2.20 3.46 -16.65
CA ASN A 56 0.87 2.89 -16.82
C ASN A 56 -0.17 4.00 -16.82
N THR A 57 -1.32 3.74 -17.39
CA THR A 57 -2.44 4.68 -17.46
C THR A 57 -3.64 4.11 -16.74
N PHE A 58 -4.34 4.98 -16.01
CA PHE A 58 -5.52 4.64 -15.22
C PHE A 58 -6.66 5.61 -15.54
N GLN A 59 -7.88 5.10 -15.50
CA GLN A 59 -9.08 5.94 -15.59
C GLN A 59 -9.55 6.29 -14.18
N ILE A 60 -9.65 7.59 -13.90
CA ILE A 60 -10.17 8.11 -12.63
C ILE A 60 -11.25 9.15 -12.97
N GLY A 61 -12.52 8.76 -12.84
CA GLY A 61 -13.63 9.54 -13.37
C GLY A 61 -13.48 9.74 -14.87
N ASP A 62 -13.54 10.97 -15.31
CA ASP A 62 -13.41 11.36 -16.74
C ASP A 62 -11.96 11.59 -17.20
N LYS A 63 -11.00 11.40 -16.29
CA LYS A 63 -9.58 11.67 -16.56
C LYS A 63 -8.81 10.39 -16.84
N THR A 64 -7.93 10.44 -17.83
CA THR A 64 -6.89 9.44 -18.05
C THR A 64 -5.61 9.93 -17.40
N ILE A 65 -5.12 9.22 -16.40
CA ILE A 65 -3.95 9.59 -15.61
C ILE A 65 -2.78 8.69 -16.02
N THR A 66 -1.65 9.30 -16.32
CA THR A 66 -0.40 8.58 -16.60
C THR A 66 0.46 8.58 -15.34
N LEU A 67 0.72 7.40 -14.78
CA LEU A 67 1.64 7.19 -13.67
C LEU A 67 3.00 6.75 -14.21
N GLU A 68 4.04 7.43 -13.79
CA GLU A 68 5.44 7.06 -14.00
C GLU A 68 6.06 6.63 -12.68
N ALA A 69 6.91 5.61 -12.73
CA ALA A 69 7.72 5.18 -11.59
C ALA A 69 9.19 5.08 -12.01
N ARG A 70 10.08 5.68 -11.23
CA ARG A 70 11.53 5.64 -11.39
C ARG A 70 12.17 4.93 -10.22
N ARG A 71 13.06 4.00 -10.52
CA ARG A 71 13.82 3.31 -9.50
C ARG A 71 14.93 4.21 -8.98
N GLY A 72 14.93 4.43 -7.68
CA GLY A 72 15.99 5.13 -6.96
C GLY A 72 16.93 4.18 -6.21
N PRO A 73 17.74 4.71 -5.29
CA PRO A 73 18.75 3.96 -4.56
C PRO A 73 18.14 2.89 -3.64
N LEU A 74 18.97 1.90 -3.33
CA LEU A 74 18.65 0.87 -2.34
C LEU A 74 18.69 1.49 -0.93
N HIS A 75 17.68 1.19 -0.12
CA HIS A 75 17.59 1.55 1.28
C HIS A 75 17.31 0.29 2.12
N GLY A 76 18.34 -0.23 2.75
CA GLY A 76 18.26 -1.52 3.43
C GLY A 76 17.93 -2.65 2.45
N THR A 77 16.72 -3.21 2.55
CA THR A 77 16.20 -4.26 1.65
C THR A 77 15.13 -3.74 0.69
N SER A 78 14.80 -2.45 0.76
CA SER A 78 13.81 -1.79 -0.08
C SER A 78 14.49 -0.84 -1.08
N HIS A 79 13.77 -0.45 -2.11
CA HIS A 79 14.19 0.59 -3.04
C HIS A 79 13.36 1.85 -2.82
N ARG A 80 13.98 3.00 -2.90
CA ARG A 80 13.24 4.24 -3.09
C ARG A 80 12.67 4.22 -4.51
N ILE A 81 11.38 4.45 -4.63
CA ILE A 81 10.70 4.62 -5.91
C ILE A 81 10.11 6.02 -5.95
N ASP A 82 10.50 6.76 -6.96
CA ASP A 82 9.98 8.09 -7.21
C ASP A 82 8.84 7.99 -8.21
N PHE A 83 7.65 8.40 -7.78
CA PHE A 83 6.43 8.42 -8.57
C PHE A 83 6.14 9.83 -9.06
N SER A 84 5.65 9.94 -10.30
CA SER A 84 5.09 11.17 -10.85
C SER A 84 3.87 10.86 -11.71
N TRP A 85 2.88 11.76 -11.71
CA TRP A 85 1.66 11.58 -12.49
C TRP A 85 1.09 12.93 -12.93
N ASP A 86 0.23 12.88 -13.92
CA ASP A 86 -0.52 14.01 -14.44
C ASP A 86 -1.95 14.07 -13.87
N GLY A 87 -2.77 15.00 -14.38
CA GLY A 87 -4.21 15.08 -14.12
C GLY A 87 -4.62 15.68 -12.78
N GLY A 88 -3.67 16.00 -11.88
CA GLY A 88 -3.93 16.71 -10.63
C GLY A 88 -4.81 15.94 -9.62
N VAL A 89 -4.88 14.61 -9.74
CA VAL A 89 -5.54 13.75 -8.76
C VAL A 89 -4.60 13.50 -7.58
N SER A 90 -5.14 13.26 -6.38
CA SER A 90 -4.33 12.96 -5.22
C SER A 90 -3.70 11.56 -5.31
N TRP A 91 -2.58 11.36 -4.61
CA TRP A 91 -1.96 10.05 -4.49
C TRP A 91 -2.93 8.98 -3.95
N ALA A 92 -3.82 9.38 -3.03
CA ALA A 92 -4.84 8.49 -2.50
C ALA A 92 -5.80 7.99 -3.59
N GLU A 93 -6.32 8.89 -4.44
CA GLU A 93 -7.21 8.54 -5.55
C GLU A 93 -6.50 7.66 -6.58
N LEU A 94 -5.23 7.98 -6.88
CA LEU A 94 -4.42 7.19 -7.80
C LEU A 94 -4.20 5.77 -7.28
N LEU A 95 -3.91 5.61 -5.98
CA LEU A 95 -3.74 4.29 -5.37
C LEU A 95 -5.05 3.48 -5.34
N GLU A 96 -6.19 4.12 -5.19
CA GLU A 96 -7.49 3.44 -5.29
C GLU A 96 -7.76 2.89 -6.69
N ALA A 97 -7.29 3.59 -7.72
CA ALA A 97 -7.44 3.16 -9.11
C ALA A 97 -6.37 2.16 -9.57
N ALA A 98 -5.13 2.34 -9.12
CA ALA A 98 -3.96 1.57 -9.56
C ALA A 98 -3.61 0.42 -8.62
N GLY A 99 -4.07 0.47 -7.37
CA GLY A 99 -3.65 -0.41 -6.31
C GLY A 99 -4.54 -1.63 -6.13
N GLU A 100 -3.90 -2.76 -5.87
CA GLU A 100 -4.56 -3.95 -5.33
C GLU A 100 -4.26 -4.06 -3.83
N ILE A 101 -5.27 -4.45 -3.05
CA ILE A 101 -5.07 -4.72 -1.62
C ILE A 101 -4.27 -6.03 -1.49
N PRO A 102 -3.11 -6.01 -0.82
CA PRO A 102 -2.38 -7.24 -0.57
C PRO A 102 -3.18 -8.10 0.40
N ILE A 103 -3.67 -9.23 -0.07
CA ILE A 103 -4.26 -10.26 0.78
C ILE A 103 -3.19 -11.26 1.22
N PRO A 104 -3.32 -11.85 2.43
CA PRO A 104 -2.34 -12.82 2.91
C PRO A 104 -2.20 -14.02 1.98
N PRO A 105 -0.95 -14.50 1.74
CA PRO A 105 -0.68 -15.61 0.82
C PRO A 105 -1.42 -16.91 1.16
N TYR A 106 -1.77 -17.14 2.44
CA TYR A 106 -2.47 -18.35 2.87
C TYR A 106 -3.91 -18.45 2.34
N LEU A 107 -4.49 -17.36 1.80
CA LEU A 107 -5.81 -17.39 1.16
C LEU A 107 -5.78 -18.07 -0.21
N ASN A 108 -4.61 -18.24 -0.81
CA ASN A 108 -4.39 -18.93 -2.10
C ASN A 108 -5.37 -18.53 -3.21
N ARG A 109 -5.67 -17.26 -3.29
CA ARG A 109 -6.52 -16.67 -4.34
C ARG A 109 -6.07 -15.25 -4.66
N GLU A 110 -6.48 -14.74 -5.78
CA GLU A 110 -6.29 -13.32 -6.14
C GLU A 110 -7.23 -12.42 -5.31
N SER A 111 -6.85 -11.15 -5.17
CA SER A 111 -7.70 -10.15 -4.51
C SER A 111 -8.98 -9.92 -5.34
N GLN A 112 -10.08 -9.67 -4.64
CA GLN A 112 -11.38 -9.40 -5.23
C GLN A 112 -11.84 -8.00 -4.79
N GLU A 113 -12.74 -7.40 -5.55
CA GLU A 113 -13.29 -6.07 -5.21
C GLU A 113 -13.95 -6.06 -3.82
N SER A 114 -14.57 -7.18 -3.43
CA SER A 114 -15.14 -7.36 -2.09
C SER A 114 -14.10 -7.26 -0.96
N ASP A 115 -12.82 -7.55 -1.22
CA ASP A 115 -11.76 -7.48 -0.21
C ASP A 115 -11.50 -6.03 0.23
N LYS A 116 -11.78 -5.06 -0.63
CA LYS A 116 -11.70 -3.63 -0.28
C LYS A 116 -12.62 -3.28 0.90
N THR A 117 -13.70 -3.99 1.06
CA THR A 117 -14.67 -3.79 2.14
C THR A 117 -14.52 -4.82 3.25
N THR A 118 -14.40 -6.11 2.89
CA THR A 118 -14.41 -7.21 3.87
C THR A 118 -13.08 -7.39 4.58
N TYR A 119 -11.98 -6.93 3.97
CA TYR A 119 -10.64 -6.97 4.57
C TYR A 119 -10.25 -5.64 5.25
N GLN A 120 -11.26 -4.85 5.65
CA GLN A 120 -11.11 -3.62 6.43
C GLN A 120 -11.93 -3.72 7.71
N THR A 121 -11.41 -3.16 8.81
CA THR A 121 -12.18 -3.10 10.05
C THR A 121 -13.19 -1.96 10.00
N VAL A 122 -14.35 -2.14 10.66
CA VAL A 122 -15.39 -1.10 10.76
C VAL A 122 -14.94 0.17 11.48
N TYR A 123 -13.83 0.11 12.20
CA TYR A 123 -13.24 1.25 12.91
C TYR A 123 -12.01 1.85 12.23
N SER A 124 -11.63 1.37 11.04
CA SER A 124 -10.52 1.93 10.26
C SER A 124 -10.87 3.35 9.80
N ARG A 125 -10.07 4.33 10.18
CA ARG A 125 -10.29 5.75 9.84
C ARG A 125 -9.09 6.38 9.16
N ILE A 126 -7.87 5.96 9.52
CA ILE A 126 -6.63 6.58 9.06
C ILE A 126 -5.90 5.58 8.17
N LYS A 127 -5.66 5.97 6.91
CA LYS A 127 -4.86 5.18 5.96
C LYS A 127 -3.38 5.22 6.38
N GLY A 128 -2.61 4.15 6.08
CA GLY A 128 -1.17 4.13 6.36
C GLY A 128 -0.64 2.82 6.92
N SER A 129 -1.45 1.75 6.92
CA SER A 129 -0.98 0.40 7.27
C SER A 129 -0.93 -0.49 6.05
N VAL A 130 0.09 -1.36 6.00
CA VAL A 130 0.29 -2.34 4.94
C VAL A 130 -0.50 -3.63 5.23
N ALA A 131 -0.77 -3.92 6.51
CA ALA A 131 -1.49 -5.10 6.94
C ALA A 131 -2.76 -4.74 7.72
N ALA A 132 -3.87 -5.41 7.39
CA ALA A 132 -5.09 -5.29 8.16
C ALA A 132 -4.98 -6.04 9.50
N PRO A 133 -5.52 -5.49 10.61
CA PRO A 133 -5.59 -6.20 11.89
C PRO A 133 -6.67 -7.28 11.81
N THR A 134 -6.30 -8.47 11.36
CA THR A 134 -7.25 -9.56 11.05
C THR A 134 -8.16 -9.95 12.21
N ALA A 135 -7.67 -9.90 13.45
CA ALA A 135 -8.51 -10.09 14.64
C ALA A 135 -9.62 -9.04 14.77
N GLY A 136 -9.37 -7.82 14.26
CA GLY A 136 -10.35 -6.74 14.24
C GLY A 136 -11.49 -6.90 13.24
N LEU A 137 -11.34 -7.77 12.24
CA LEU A 137 -12.38 -8.04 11.23
C LEU A 137 -13.62 -8.71 11.81
N HIS A 138 -13.51 -9.31 13.00
CA HIS A 138 -14.64 -9.89 13.72
C HIS A 138 -15.55 -8.84 14.39
N PHE A 139 -15.10 -7.60 14.54
CA PHE A 139 -15.92 -6.53 15.09
C PHE A 139 -16.88 -6.00 14.02
N THR A 140 -18.11 -5.82 14.43
CA THR A 140 -19.18 -5.17 13.64
C THR A 140 -19.71 -3.98 14.44
N ASP A 141 -20.41 -3.06 13.77
CA ASP A 141 -21.11 -1.95 14.46
C ASP A 141 -22.06 -2.44 15.53
N LYS A 142 -22.74 -3.58 15.27
CA LYS A 142 -23.62 -4.22 16.25
C LYS A 142 -22.88 -4.64 17.52
N VAL A 143 -21.70 -5.23 17.37
CA VAL A 143 -20.85 -5.64 18.51
C VAL A 143 -20.38 -4.41 19.28
N LEU A 144 -19.84 -3.40 18.58
CA LEU A 144 -19.37 -2.16 19.21
C LEU A 144 -20.49 -1.43 19.96
N ASN A 145 -21.68 -1.36 19.38
CA ASN A 145 -22.83 -0.77 20.03
C ASN A 145 -23.29 -1.58 21.25
N GLY A 146 -23.25 -2.91 21.17
CA GLY A 146 -23.55 -3.78 22.29
C GLY A 146 -22.59 -3.60 23.48
N LEU A 147 -21.29 -3.38 23.19
CA LEU A 147 -20.29 -3.05 24.23
C LEU A 147 -20.61 -1.73 24.91
N ARG A 148 -20.91 -0.68 24.12
CA ARG A 148 -21.31 0.64 24.67
C ARG A 148 -22.54 0.57 25.53
N GLN A 149 -23.57 -0.18 25.12
CA GLN A 149 -24.80 -0.37 25.91
C GLN A 149 -24.56 -1.08 27.24
N LYS A 150 -23.51 -1.91 27.32
CA LYS A 150 -23.08 -2.55 28.58
C LYS A 150 -22.17 -1.66 29.44
N GLY A 151 -21.97 -0.40 29.06
CA GLY A 151 -21.10 0.53 29.79
C GLY A 151 -19.60 0.26 29.63
N ILE A 152 -19.21 -0.59 28.66
CA ILE A 152 -17.80 -0.85 28.38
C ILE A 152 -17.21 0.35 27.61
N GLN A 153 -16.17 0.94 28.15
CA GLN A 153 -15.45 2.04 27.51
C GLN A 153 -14.55 1.50 26.40
N ILE A 154 -14.56 2.17 25.26
CA ILE A 154 -13.72 1.85 24.10
C ILE A 154 -12.69 2.97 23.96
N ALA A 155 -11.41 2.60 24.05
CA ALA A 155 -10.29 3.49 23.74
C ALA A 155 -9.69 3.12 22.39
N GLU A 156 -9.36 4.13 21.59
CA GLU A 156 -8.81 3.94 20.25
C GLU A 156 -7.32 4.32 20.25
N VAL A 157 -6.51 3.53 19.57
CA VAL A 157 -5.12 3.84 19.25
C VAL A 157 -4.89 3.65 17.76
N THR A 158 -4.03 4.46 17.15
CA THR A 158 -3.66 4.32 15.75
C THR A 158 -2.28 3.68 15.66
N LEU A 159 -2.19 2.56 14.95
CA LEU A 159 -0.94 1.89 14.65
C LEU A 159 -0.75 1.85 13.14
N HIS A 160 0.41 2.32 12.68
CA HIS A 160 0.85 2.16 11.30
C HIS A 160 1.69 0.89 11.18
N VAL A 161 1.07 -0.18 10.70
CA VAL A 161 1.72 -1.49 10.60
C VAL A 161 2.45 -1.58 9.27
N GLY A 162 3.78 -1.61 9.33
CA GLY A 162 4.64 -1.75 8.16
C GLY A 162 4.73 -3.19 7.65
N ALA A 163 5.47 -3.38 6.55
CA ALA A 163 5.64 -4.68 5.88
C ALA A 163 6.44 -5.72 6.68
N GLY A 164 7.00 -5.35 7.83
CA GLY A 164 7.72 -6.28 8.71
C GLY A 164 6.92 -7.52 9.10
N THR A 165 5.58 -7.39 9.16
CA THR A 165 4.68 -8.52 9.46
C THR A 165 4.62 -9.58 8.35
N PHE A 166 5.04 -9.24 7.13
CA PHE A 166 5.09 -10.17 6.00
C PHE A 166 6.47 -10.80 5.78
N LYS A 167 7.50 -10.29 6.46
CA LYS A 167 8.85 -10.84 6.37
C LYS A 167 9.05 -11.94 7.41
N PRO A 168 9.33 -13.18 7.00
CA PRO A 168 9.74 -14.20 7.97
C PRO A 168 11.05 -13.79 8.62
N VAL A 169 11.10 -13.90 9.93
CA VAL A 169 12.33 -13.72 10.72
C VAL A 169 13.30 -14.83 10.33
N LYS A 170 14.45 -14.47 9.75
CA LYS A 170 15.50 -15.43 9.33
C LYS A 170 16.68 -15.49 10.30
N SER A 171 16.69 -14.66 11.34
CA SER A 171 17.74 -14.66 12.36
C SER A 171 17.43 -15.67 13.44
N GLU A 172 18.41 -16.49 13.77
CA GLU A 172 18.33 -17.46 14.88
C GLU A 172 18.46 -16.78 16.27
N THR A 173 18.90 -15.54 16.31
CA THR A 173 19.07 -14.77 17.53
C THR A 173 18.45 -13.39 17.41
N ILE A 174 17.76 -12.95 18.46
CA ILE A 174 17.35 -11.55 18.65
C ILE A 174 18.61 -10.80 19.09
N LYS A 175 19.12 -9.91 18.25
CA LYS A 175 20.13 -8.94 18.68
C LYS A 175 19.38 -7.70 19.16
N ASP A 176 19.65 -7.32 20.40
CA ASP A 176 19.22 -6.05 20.99
C ASP A 176 19.73 -4.85 20.19
#